data_98a15f2273a78cb59314746acf32d175
#
_entry.id   98a15f2273a78cb59314746acf32d175
#
_cell.length_a   1.000
_cell.length_b   1.000
_cell.length_c   1.000
_cell.angle_alpha   90.00
_cell.angle_beta   90.00
_cell.angle_gamma   90.00
#
_symmetry.space_group_name_H-M   'P 1'
#
loop_
_entity.id
_entity.type
_entity.pdbx_description
1 polymer ?
#
loop_
_entity_poly.entity_id
_entity_poly.type
_entity_poly.pdbx_seq_one_letter_code
_entity_poly.pdbx_strand_id
1 'polypeptide(L)'
;MKEEKIDNRLLYNEKWAGWVNMKIYGPASRWLRSLINDQISFIDKESTKSILDVGSGEGTITNFLAQKFPHASVLGVDFSEFGIECARASYQSPNLAFSHDLDSHALEKKYDLVTAFEVLEHVDDWQDLLGRMTNASRKYLLVSFPTGCMHSFERNVGHVRNFKKGEVEEFLLAKLYKPVSVYYAGFPFYNPLYRELCQLTNSANNQFTQGEYGVAQKTIGWFFFILFRFFSTRRRLGDQFCGLFERVY
;
A
#
# COMPACT_ATOMS: atom_id res chain seq x y z
N MET A 1 17.83 17.49 19.97
CA MET A 1 17.88 16.02 20.03
C MET A 1 17.74 15.55 18.58
N LYS A 2 18.68 14.78 18.04
CA LYS A 2 18.48 14.09 16.75
C LYS A 2 17.43 13.04 17.02
N GLU A 3 16.29 13.10 16.30
CA GLU A 3 15.33 11.98 16.30
C GLU A 3 16.10 10.74 15.81
N GLU A 4 16.09 9.69 16.61
CA GLU A 4 16.72 8.42 16.27
C GLU A 4 15.97 7.83 15.06
N LYS A 5 16.68 7.59 13.96
CA LYS A 5 16.07 7.09 12.74
C LYS A 5 15.59 5.67 12.98
N ILE A 6 14.31 5.44 12.81
CA ILE A 6 13.70 4.11 12.96
C ILE A 6 14.26 3.18 11.87
N ASP A 7 14.81 2.04 12.28
CA ASP A 7 15.13 0.96 11.35
C ASP A 7 13.84 0.21 10.98
N ASN A 8 13.32 0.51 9.79
CA ASN A 8 12.10 -0.07 9.31
C ASN A 8 12.16 -1.61 9.19
N ARG A 9 13.34 -2.19 8.92
CA ARG A 9 13.49 -3.66 8.85
C ARG A 9 13.22 -4.31 10.21
N LEU A 10 13.82 -3.79 11.28
CA LEU A 10 13.59 -4.29 12.63
C LEU A 10 12.17 -4.04 13.09
N LEU A 11 11.66 -2.82 12.88
CA LEU A 11 10.29 -2.44 13.24
C LEU A 11 9.25 -3.39 12.62
N TYR A 12 9.36 -3.67 11.34
CA TYR A 12 8.39 -4.50 10.62
C TYR A 12 8.53 -5.98 10.99
N ASN A 13 9.75 -6.50 11.18
CA ASN A 13 9.94 -7.86 11.68
C ASN A 13 9.26 -8.11 13.03
N GLU A 14 9.26 -7.12 13.92
CA GLU A 14 8.62 -7.25 15.24
C GLU A 14 7.08 -7.11 15.17
N LYS A 15 6.56 -6.32 14.25
CA LYS A 15 5.15 -5.91 14.26
C LYS A 15 4.23 -6.72 13.37
N TRP A 16 4.73 -7.40 12.33
CA TRP A 16 3.88 -8.12 11.38
C TRP A 16 2.93 -9.12 12.04
N ALA A 17 3.39 -9.91 13.00
CA ALA A 17 2.55 -10.88 13.70
C ALA A 17 1.37 -10.21 14.43
N GLY A 18 1.59 -9.02 15.02
CA GLY A 18 0.56 -8.27 15.72
C GLY A 18 -0.44 -7.55 14.79
N TRP A 19 -0.07 -7.27 13.54
CA TRP A 19 -0.86 -6.45 12.62
C TRP A 19 -1.81 -7.22 11.70
N VAL A 20 -1.79 -8.55 11.70
CA VAL A 20 -2.61 -9.39 10.80
C VAL A 20 -4.09 -9.01 10.84
N ASN A 21 -4.69 -8.90 12.04
CA ASN A 21 -6.09 -8.51 12.17
C ASN A 21 -6.36 -7.08 11.70
N MET A 22 -5.44 -6.15 11.95
CA MET A 22 -5.53 -4.78 11.45
C MET A 22 -5.52 -4.74 9.91
N LYS A 23 -4.65 -5.50 9.27
CA LYS A 23 -4.57 -5.58 7.80
C LYS A 23 -5.85 -6.19 7.20
N ILE A 24 -6.42 -7.20 7.82
CA ILE A 24 -7.65 -7.86 7.34
C ILE A 24 -8.90 -7.04 7.66
N TYR A 25 -9.06 -6.61 8.91
CA TYR A 25 -10.31 -6.05 9.44
C TYR A 25 -10.28 -4.54 9.68
N GLY A 26 -9.09 -3.92 9.72
CA GLY A 26 -8.96 -2.49 9.95
C GLY A 26 -9.67 -1.64 8.88
N PRO A 27 -10.33 -0.54 9.29
CA PRO A 27 -11.14 0.27 8.37
C PRO A 27 -10.31 0.89 7.24
N ALA A 28 -9.13 1.41 7.56
CA ALA A 28 -8.22 2.00 6.58
C ALA A 28 -7.71 0.96 5.57
N SER A 29 -7.29 -0.23 6.05
CA SER A 29 -6.80 -1.32 5.19
C SER A 29 -7.89 -1.86 4.26
N ARG A 30 -9.13 -2.02 4.76
CA ARG A 30 -10.29 -2.40 3.93
C ARG A 30 -10.61 -1.34 2.88
N TRP A 31 -10.56 -0.08 3.29
CA TRP A 31 -10.84 1.02 2.40
C TRP A 31 -9.76 1.17 1.32
N LEU A 32 -8.48 1.04 1.68
CA LEU A 32 -7.39 1.03 0.70
C LEU A 32 -7.59 -0.08 -0.34
N ARG A 33 -7.90 -1.33 0.10
CA ARG A 33 -8.22 -2.42 -0.84
C ARG A 33 -9.41 -2.07 -1.76
N SER A 34 -10.39 -1.30 -1.28
CA SER A 34 -11.50 -0.84 -2.13
C SER A 34 -11.06 0.20 -3.16
N LEU A 35 -10.13 1.11 -2.81
CA LEU A 35 -9.54 2.06 -3.76
C LEU A 35 -8.70 1.32 -4.82
N ILE A 36 -7.88 0.36 -4.39
CA ILE A 36 -7.11 -0.51 -5.29
C ILE A 36 -8.07 -1.26 -6.23
N ASN A 37 -9.16 -1.82 -5.72
CA ASN A 37 -10.17 -2.51 -6.55
C ASN A 37 -10.80 -1.59 -7.60
N ASP A 38 -11.05 -0.33 -7.24
CA ASP A 38 -11.55 0.66 -8.19
C ASP A 38 -10.50 0.95 -9.29
N GLN A 39 -9.22 1.08 -8.92
CA GLN A 39 -8.14 1.35 -9.88
C GLN A 39 -7.89 0.17 -10.84
N ILE A 40 -7.86 -1.06 -10.34
CA ILE A 40 -7.67 -2.24 -11.20
C ILE A 40 -8.83 -2.50 -12.17
N SER A 41 -9.99 -1.85 -11.97
CA SER A 41 -11.09 -1.93 -12.93
C SER A 41 -10.79 -1.26 -14.28
N PHE A 42 -9.79 -0.38 -14.33
CA PHE A 42 -9.29 0.25 -15.55
C PHE A 42 -8.20 -0.57 -16.27
N ILE A 43 -7.74 -1.67 -15.67
CA ILE A 43 -6.70 -2.53 -16.24
C ILE A 43 -7.37 -3.63 -17.08
N ASP A 44 -6.85 -3.85 -18.28
CA ASP A 44 -7.21 -5.03 -19.06
C ASP A 44 -6.61 -6.29 -18.42
N LYS A 45 -7.47 -7.03 -17.71
CA LYS A 45 -7.08 -8.22 -16.95
C LYS A 45 -6.67 -9.39 -17.83
N GLU A 46 -7.26 -9.48 -19.01
CA GLU A 46 -6.96 -10.56 -19.94
C GLU A 46 -5.57 -10.42 -20.57
N SER A 47 -5.11 -9.21 -20.79
CA SER A 47 -3.75 -8.95 -21.30
C SER A 47 -2.69 -8.88 -20.21
N THR A 48 -3.07 -8.73 -18.94
CA THR A 48 -2.13 -8.68 -17.80
C THR A 48 -1.77 -10.09 -17.37
N LYS A 49 -0.54 -10.53 -17.62
CA LYS A 49 -0.06 -11.89 -17.35
C LYS A 49 0.98 -11.97 -16.24
N SER A 50 1.58 -10.85 -15.87
CA SER A 50 2.63 -10.78 -14.84
C SER A 50 2.50 -9.55 -13.97
N ILE A 51 2.52 -9.76 -12.65
CA ILE A 51 2.36 -8.70 -11.65
C ILE A 51 3.50 -8.80 -10.63
N LEU A 52 4.14 -7.66 -10.34
CA LEU A 52 5.08 -7.51 -9.24
C LEU A 52 4.47 -6.56 -8.19
N ASP A 53 4.38 -7.03 -6.96
CA ASP A 53 3.97 -6.21 -5.80
C ASP A 53 5.18 -5.94 -4.91
N VAL A 54 5.65 -4.70 -4.92
CA VAL A 54 6.84 -4.24 -4.19
C VAL A 54 6.42 -3.77 -2.80
N GLY A 55 7.08 -4.27 -1.76
CA GLY A 55 6.70 -4.04 -0.37
C GLY A 55 5.44 -4.83 0.03
N SER A 56 5.42 -6.12 -0.32
CA SER A 56 4.25 -6.98 -0.13
C SER A 56 3.91 -7.26 1.34
N GLY A 57 4.87 -7.08 2.25
CA GLY A 57 4.73 -7.38 3.67
C GLY A 57 4.25 -8.80 3.92
N GLU A 58 3.19 -8.95 4.73
CA GLU A 58 2.54 -10.23 5.06
C GLU A 58 1.61 -10.77 3.95
N GLY A 59 1.58 -10.14 2.77
CA GLY A 59 0.97 -10.68 1.57
C GLY A 59 -0.53 -10.43 1.38
N THR A 60 -1.24 -9.73 2.27
CA THR A 60 -2.70 -9.51 2.16
C THR A 60 -3.10 -8.87 0.83
N ILE A 61 -2.39 -7.80 0.40
CA ILE A 61 -2.72 -7.11 -0.87
C ILE A 61 -2.25 -7.93 -2.06
N THR A 62 -1.09 -8.56 -1.98
CA THR A 62 -0.57 -9.43 -3.04
C THR A 62 -1.52 -10.59 -3.33
N ASN A 63 -2.04 -11.25 -2.27
CA ASN A 63 -3.07 -12.28 -2.41
C ASN A 63 -4.38 -11.74 -3.01
N PHE A 64 -4.78 -10.53 -2.62
CA PHE A 64 -5.93 -9.87 -3.23
C PHE A 64 -5.71 -9.64 -4.74
N LEU A 65 -4.52 -9.21 -5.17
CA LEU A 65 -4.18 -9.10 -6.59
C LEU A 65 -4.23 -10.45 -7.30
N ALA A 66 -3.68 -11.51 -6.71
CA ALA A 66 -3.72 -12.86 -7.28
C ALA A 66 -5.17 -13.36 -7.52
N GLN A 67 -6.08 -13.05 -6.59
CA GLN A 67 -7.51 -13.36 -6.75
C GLN A 67 -8.18 -12.52 -7.84
N LYS A 68 -7.77 -11.26 -8.04
CA LYS A 68 -8.35 -10.35 -9.05
C LYS A 68 -7.81 -10.58 -10.46
N PHE A 69 -6.64 -11.19 -10.56
CA PHE A 69 -5.98 -11.55 -11.81
C PHE A 69 -5.64 -13.05 -11.85
N PRO A 70 -6.65 -13.93 -11.94
CA PRO A 70 -6.44 -15.38 -11.80
C PRO A 70 -5.57 -15.99 -12.91
N HIS A 71 -5.40 -15.27 -14.04
CA HIS A 71 -4.60 -15.69 -15.19
C HIS A 71 -3.20 -15.05 -15.23
N ALA A 72 -2.84 -14.26 -14.22
CA ALA A 72 -1.54 -13.63 -14.10
C ALA A 72 -0.70 -14.33 -13.03
N SER A 73 0.61 -14.44 -13.27
CA SER A 73 1.57 -14.79 -12.22
C SER A 73 1.81 -13.55 -11.36
N VAL A 74 1.63 -13.68 -10.05
CA VAL A 74 1.81 -12.58 -9.08
C VAL A 74 2.98 -12.91 -8.16
N LEU A 75 3.95 -11.99 -8.10
CA LEU A 75 5.10 -12.07 -7.21
C LEU A 75 5.04 -10.92 -6.21
N GLY A 76 4.97 -11.23 -4.93
CA GLY A 76 5.18 -10.25 -3.85
C GLY A 76 6.64 -10.27 -3.41
N VAL A 77 7.24 -9.09 -3.26
CA VAL A 77 8.60 -8.93 -2.74
C VAL A 77 8.63 -7.97 -1.57
N ASP A 78 9.40 -8.31 -0.54
CA ASP A 78 9.58 -7.45 0.64
C ASP A 78 10.99 -7.60 1.21
N PHE A 79 11.49 -6.56 1.89
CA PHE A 79 12.76 -6.61 2.59
C PHE A 79 12.66 -7.31 3.96
N SER A 80 11.44 -7.50 4.48
CA SER A 80 11.18 -8.20 5.74
C SER A 80 11.09 -9.71 5.49
N GLU A 81 12.07 -10.45 5.94
CA GLU A 81 12.07 -11.92 5.87
C GLU A 81 10.87 -12.49 6.63
N PHE A 82 10.61 -11.98 7.83
CA PHE A 82 9.46 -12.40 8.65
C PHE A 82 8.12 -12.09 7.98
N GLY A 83 7.99 -10.93 7.31
CA GLY A 83 6.80 -10.61 6.51
C GLY A 83 6.56 -11.64 5.41
N ILE A 84 7.60 -12.02 4.69
CA ILE A 84 7.54 -13.05 3.62
C ILE A 84 7.21 -14.44 4.18
N GLU A 85 7.75 -14.81 5.35
CA GLU A 85 7.39 -16.07 6.01
C GLU A 85 5.90 -16.08 6.38
N CYS A 86 5.38 -15.01 6.97
CA CYS A 86 3.96 -14.84 7.27
C CYS A 86 3.09 -14.93 5.99
N ALA A 87 3.53 -14.29 4.90
CA ALA A 87 2.83 -14.31 3.63
C ALA A 87 2.74 -15.73 3.05
N ARG A 88 3.86 -16.46 3.02
CA ARG A 88 3.92 -17.84 2.54
C ARG A 88 3.10 -18.82 3.40
N ALA A 89 3.05 -18.61 4.71
CA ALA A 89 2.25 -19.41 5.62
C ALA A 89 0.73 -19.15 5.46
N SER A 90 0.34 -17.90 5.16
CA SER A 90 -1.06 -17.48 5.13
C SER A 90 -1.72 -17.63 3.77
N TYR A 91 -0.96 -17.54 2.68
CA TYR A 91 -1.51 -17.46 1.33
C TYR A 91 -0.81 -18.43 0.38
N GLN A 92 -1.59 -19.38 -0.13
CA GLN A 92 -1.14 -20.37 -1.12
C GLN A 92 -2.11 -20.36 -2.30
N SER A 93 -1.59 -20.07 -3.47
CA SER A 93 -2.34 -20.12 -4.73
C SER A 93 -1.38 -20.47 -5.86
N PRO A 94 -1.82 -21.22 -6.90
CA PRO A 94 -0.95 -21.62 -8.01
C PRO A 94 -0.32 -20.44 -8.78
N ASN A 95 -0.94 -19.28 -8.72
CA ASN A 95 -0.47 -18.07 -9.42
C ASN A 95 0.22 -17.06 -8.50
N LEU A 96 0.51 -17.41 -7.24
CA LEU A 96 1.05 -16.50 -6.21
C LEU A 96 2.38 -17.02 -5.68
N ALA A 97 3.38 -16.13 -5.65
CA ALA A 97 4.67 -16.40 -5.04
C ALA A 97 5.13 -15.20 -4.21
N PHE A 98 6.00 -15.45 -3.22
CA PHE A 98 6.62 -14.43 -2.38
C PHE A 98 8.13 -14.62 -2.33
N SER A 99 8.89 -13.51 -2.35
CA SER A 99 10.35 -13.51 -2.25
C SER A 99 10.82 -12.39 -1.33
N HIS A 100 11.83 -12.70 -0.53
CA HIS A 100 12.51 -11.75 0.36
C HIS A 100 13.57 -10.92 -0.39
N ASP A 101 13.57 -10.89 -1.70
CA ASP A 101 14.62 -10.24 -2.50
C ASP A 101 14.09 -8.95 -3.16
N LEU A 102 14.23 -7.80 -2.45
CA LEU A 102 13.99 -6.48 -3.01
C LEU A 102 15.17 -5.97 -3.85
N ASP A 103 16.38 -6.47 -3.58
CA ASP A 103 17.59 -5.77 -4.03
C ASP A 103 18.12 -6.20 -5.38
N SER A 104 17.83 -7.41 -5.89
CA SER A 104 18.62 -7.82 -7.03
C SER A 104 17.84 -8.27 -8.26
N HIS A 105 16.89 -9.16 -8.13
CA HIS A 105 16.42 -9.83 -9.35
C HIS A 105 14.97 -9.56 -9.74
N ALA A 106 14.11 -9.22 -8.80
CA ALA A 106 12.70 -8.98 -9.12
C ALA A 106 12.52 -7.70 -9.98
N LEU A 107 13.17 -6.60 -9.61
CA LEU A 107 13.09 -5.33 -10.35
C LEU A 107 13.91 -5.28 -11.64
N GLU A 108 14.73 -6.29 -11.92
CA GLU A 108 15.43 -6.45 -13.20
C GLU A 108 14.56 -7.10 -14.29
N LYS A 109 13.52 -7.84 -13.87
CA LYS A 109 12.55 -8.47 -14.76
C LYS A 109 11.48 -7.49 -15.22
N LYS A 110 10.68 -7.91 -16.19
CA LYS A 110 9.60 -7.09 -16.75
C LYS A 110 8.24 -7.70 -16.42
N TYR A 111 7.34 -6.86 -15.93
CA TYR A 111 5.98 -7.21 -15.54
C TYR A 111 4.96 -6.31 -16.25
N ASP A 112 3.77 -6.81 -16.50
CA ASP A 112 2.71 -6.03 -17.15
C ASP A 112 2.13 -4.98 -16.19
N LEU A 113 2.10 -5.32 -14.88
CA LEU A 113 1.71 -4.43 -13.80
C LEU A 113 2.76 -4.47 -12.69
N VAL A 114 3.23 -3.32 -12.23
CA VAL A 114 4.06 -3.20 -11.01
C VAL A 114 3.28 -2.36 -10.00
N THR A 115 3.25 -2.80 -8.75
CA THR A 115 2.51 -2.15 -7.67
C THR A 115 3.39 -1.85 -6.47
N ALA A 116 3.06 -0.80 -5.71
CA ALA A 116 3.57 -0.54 -4.38
C ALA A 116 2.50 0.19 -3.55
N PHE A 117 2.11 -0.38 -2.41
CA PHE A 117 1.04 0.17 -1.58
C PHE A 117 1.55 0.46 -0.18
N GLU A 118 1.56 1.75 0.19
CA GLU A 118 2.08 2.23 1.47
C GLU A 118 3.56 1.81 1.67
N VAL A 119 4.40 2.12 0.68
CA VAL A 119 5.82 1.74 0.65
C VAL A 119 6.72 2.97 0.49
N LEU A 120 6.41 3.85 -0.47
CA LEU A 120 7.30 4.95 -0.87
C LEU A 120 7.57 5.94 0.28
N GLU A 121 6.63 6.11 1.19
CA GLU A 121 6.76 6.95 2.38
C GLU A 121 7.77 6.42 3.42
N HIS A 122 8.15 5.15 3.32
CA HIS A 122 9.12 4.50 4.18
C HIS A 122 10.56 4.49 3.63
N VAL A 123 10.72 4.91 2.38
CA VAL A 123 11.99 4.81 1.64
C VAL A 123 12.65 6.19 1.52
N ASP A 124 13.92 6.31 1.95
CA ASP A 124 14.65 7.57 1.85
C ASP A 124 14.80 8.05 0.41
N ASP A 125 15.26 7.18 -0.47
CA ASP A 125 15.38 7.45 -1.92
C ASP A 125 14.23 6.80 -2.69
N TRP A 126 13.05 7.39 -2.53
CA TRP A 126 11.84 6.92 -3.21
C TRP A 126 11.94 7.09 -4.74
N GLN A 127 12.73 8.07 -5.22
CA GLN A 127 12.91 8.28 -6.66
C GLN A 127 13.69 7.13 -7.31
N ASP A 128 14.73 6.61 -6.63
CA ASP A 128 15.44 5.42 -7.12
C ASP A 128 14.51 4.21 -7.17
N LEU A 129 13.81 3.92 -6.07
CA LEU A 129 12.89 2.79 -6.02
C LEU A 129 11.80 2.91 -7.11
N LEU A 130 11.15 4.07 -7.20
CA LEU A 130 10.10 4.29 -8.20
C LEU A 130 10.67 4.26 -9.64
N GLY A 131 11.89 4.74 -9.85
CA GLY A 131 12.61 4.64 -11.12
C GLY A 131 12.87 3.18 -11.52
N ARG A 132 13.31 2.34 -10.59
CA ARG A 132 13.48 0.89 -10.80
C ARG A 132 12.15 0.21 -11.09
N MET A 133 11.06 0.59 -10.38
CA MET A 133 9.70 0.09 -10.64
C MET A 133 9.22 0.47 -12.04
N THR A 134 9.45 1.72 -12.48
CA THR A 134 9.11 2.14 -13.86
C THR A 134 9.91 1.34 -14.91
N ASN A 135 11.17 1.05 -14.62
CA ASN A 135 11.98 0.19 -15.50
C ASN A 135 11.43 -1.26 -15.52
N ALA A 136 11.00 -1.81 -14.40
CA ALA A 136 10.43 -3.15 -14.30
C ALA A 136 9.03 -3.27 -14.96
N SER A 137 8.27 -2.19 -15.02
CA SER A 137 6.93 -2.19 -15.62
C SER A 137 6.96 -2.10 -17.15
N ARG A 138 6.23 -2.99 -17.82
CA ARG A 138 5.97 -2.90 -19.26
C ARG A 138 4.86 -1.92 -19.58
N LYS A 139 3.78 -1.93 -18.79
CA LYS A 139 2.56 -1.20 -19.13
C LYS A 139 2.00 -0.38 -17.97
N TYR A 140 1.64 -1.02 -16.87
CA TYR A 140 0.93 -0.38 -15.78
C TYR A 140 1.77 -0.23 -14.52
N LEU A 141 1.60 0.91 -13.85
CA LEU A 141 2.11 1.16 -12.51
C LEU A 141 0.95 1.60 -11.63
N LEU A 142 0.77 0.96 -10.47
CA LEU A 142 -0.28 1.31 -9.50
C LEU A 142 0.34 1.50 -8.12
N VAL A 143 0.24 2.72 -7.59
CA VAL A 143 0.87 3.08 -6.30
C VAL A 143 -0.12 3.76 -5.36
N SER A 144 0.09 3.57 -4.06
CA SER A 144 -0.59 4.32 -3.01
C SER A 144 0.38 4.78 -1.93
N PHE A 145 0.08 5.93 -1.33
CA PHE A 145 0.85 6.52 -0.25
C PHE A 145 0.06 7.67 0.41
N PRO A 146 0.38 8.09 1.65
CA PRO A 146 -0.21 9.26 2.27
C PRO A 146 0.36 10.55 1.69
N THR A 147 -0.49 11.56 1.62
CA THR A 147 -0.12 12.94 1.26
C THR A 147 -0.45 13.90 2.41
N GLY A 148 -0.04 15.16 2.29
CA GLY A 148 -0.34 16.20 3.28
C GLY A 148 0.56 16.18 4.50
N CYS A 149 0.06 16.69 5.63
CA CYS A 149 0.85 16.79 6.87
C CYS A 149 1.09 15.40 7.48
N MET A 150 2.33 15.16 7.91
CA MET A 150 2.71 13.94 8.60
C MET A 150 2.41 14.06 10.10
N HIS A 151 1.66 13.09 10.65
CA HIS A 151 1.33 12.99 12.07
C HIS A 151 2.36 12.17 12.85
N SER A 152 2.37 12.30 14.19
CA SER A 152 3.32 11.54 15.02
C SER A 152 3.08 10.03 14.95
N PHE A 153 1.83 9.58 14.84
CA PHE A 153 1.55 8.15 14.73
C PHE A 153 2.12 7.54 13.43
N GLU A 154 2.22 8.31 12.33
CA GLU A 154 2.82 7.86 11.08
C GLU A 154 4.34 7.71 11.23
N ARG A 155 5.00 8.65 11.93
CA ARG A 155 6.41 8.48 12.30
C ARG A 155 6.66 7.21 13.11
N ASN A 156 5.77 6.91 14.06
CA ASN A 156 5.88 5.71 14.92
C ASN A 156 5.73 4.38 14.15
N VAL A 157 5.17 4.42 12.95
CA VAL A 157 5.13 3.27 12.02
C VAL A 157 6.18 3.36 10.91
N GLY A 158 7.15 4.27 11.05
CA GLY A 158 8.34 4.32 10.20
C GLY A 158 8.21 5.18 8.95
N HIS A 159 7.21 6.08 8.85
CA HIS A 159 7.17 7.05 7.76
C HIS A 159 8.34 8.04 7.89
N VAL A 160 9.07 8.24 6.83
CA VAL A 160 10.11 9.27 6.73
C VAL A 160 9.56 10.51 6.04
N ARG A 161 8.42 10.40 5.35
CA ARG A 161 7.72 11.52 4.69
C ARG A 161 6.24 11.24 4.45
N ASN A 162 5.49 12.30 4.20
CA ASN A 162 4.26 12.27 3.39
C ASN A 162 4.52 13.10 2.13
N PHE A 163 3.92 12.70 1.02
CA PHE A 163 4.12 13.34 -0.28
C PHE A 163 3.31 14.62 -0.43
N LYS A 164 3.82 15.55 -1.24
CA LYS A 164 3.02 16.65 -1.75
C LYS A 164 2.14 16.15 -2.89
N LYS A 165 0.95 16.74 -3.02
CA LYS A 165 0.06 16.42 -4.16
C LYS A 165 0.73 16.83 -5.46
N GLY A 166 0.78 15.93 -6.43
CA GLY A 166 1.44 16.13 -7.72
C GLY A 166 2.90 15.67 -7.79
N GLU A 167 3.59 15.49 -6.66
CA GLU A 167 5.04 15.21 -6.62
C GLU A 167 5.41 13.90 -7.33
N VAL A 168 4.65 12.84 -7.09
CA VAL A 168 4.89 11.54 -7.72
C VAL A 168 4.38 11.51 -9.16
N GLU A 169 3.28 12.18 -9.45
CA GLU A 169 2.76 12.32 -10.82
C GLU A 169 3.77 13.04 -11.74
N GLU A 170 4.38 14.13 -11.26
CA GLU A 170 5.42 14.84 -12.03
C GLU A 170 6.61 13.94 -12.32
N PHE A 171 7.08 13.16 -11.34
CA PHE A 171 8.15 12.20 -11.52
C PHE A 171 7.78 11.13 -12.57
N LEU A 172 6.56 10.57 -12.48
CA LEU A 172 6.09 9.54 -13.40
C LEU A 172 5.88 10.08 -14.83
N LEU A 173 5.39 11.31 -14.96
CA LEU A 173 5.28 11.98 -16.28
C LEU A 173 6.66 12.11 -16.95
N ALA A 174 7.69 12.49 -16.19
CA ALA A 174 9.07 12.55 -16.69
C ALA A 174 9.63 11.16 -17.07
N LYS A 175 9.06 10.08 -16.56
CA LYS A 175 9.39 8.68 -16.90
C LYS A 175 8.47 8.09 -17.98
N LEU A 176 7.72 8.93 -18.71
CA LEU A 176 6.79 8.54 -19.76
C LEU A 176 5.62 7.67 -19.27
N TYR A 177 5.14 7.93 -18.05
CA TYR A 177 3.90 7.36 -17.52
C TYR A 177 2.84 8.45 -17.41
N LYS A 178 1.67 8.24 -18.00
CA LYS A 178 0.53 9.14 -17.87
C LYS A 178 -0.52 8.56 -16.92
N PRO A 179 -1.24 9.41 -16.15
CA PRO A 179 -2.29 8.94 -15.28
C PRO A 179 -3.47 8.38 -16.09
N VAL A 180 -3.91 7.18 -15.75
CA VAL A 180 -5.18 6.58 -16.19
C VAL A 180 -6.29 6.99 -15.22
N SER A 181 -6.03 6.85 -13.93
CA SER A 181 -6.93 7.24 -12.86
C SER A 181 -6.14 7.60 -11.61
N VAL A 182 -6.44 8.75 -11.01
CA VAL A 182 -5.77 9.24 -9.79
C VAL A 182 -6.81 9.65 -8.76
N TYR A 183 -6.63 9.15 -7.55
CA TYR A 183 -7.42 9.50 -6.39
C TYR A 183 -6.56 10.22 -5.35
N TYR A 184 -7.11 11.31 -4.80
CA TYR A 184 -6.75 11.93 -3.54
C TYR A 184 -7.97 11.80 -2.64
N ALA A 185 -8.09 10.63 -2.01
CA ALA A 185 -9.31 10.20 -1.36
C ALA A 185 -9.34 10.47 0.15
N GLY A 186 -10.53 10.47 0.74
CA GLY A 186 -10.70 10.37 2.18
C GLY A 186 -11.38 11.53 2.89
N PHE A 187 -11.59 12.69 2.24
CA PHE A 187 -12.25 13.82 2.90
C PHE A 187 -13.77 13.60 2.98
N PRO A 188 -14.45 13.92 4.10
CA PRO A 188 -13.86 14.39 5.36
C PRO A 188 -13.59 13.30 6.39
N PHE A 189 -14.05 12.05 6.17
CA PHE A 189 -14.14 11.04 7.23
C PHE A 189 -12.85 10.28 7.50
N TYR A 190 -12.04 9.99 6.48
CA TYR A 190 -10.70 9.46 6.69
C TYR A 190 -9.74 10.59 7.08
N ASN A 191 -9.76 11.68 6.33
CA ASN A 191 -8.99 12.87 6.60
C ASN A 191 -9.90 14.12 6.54
N PRO A 192 -9.97 14.97 7.57
CA PRO A 192 -9.12 14.91 8.78
C PRO A 192 -9.60 13.94 9.86
N LEU A 193 -10.89 13.56 9.90
CA LEU A 193 -11.54 13.00 11.09
C LEU A 193 -10.83 11.77 11.67
N TYR A 194 -10.65 10.70 10.89
CA TYR A 194 -10.06 9.47 11.41
C TYR A 194 -8.57 9.61 11.71
N ARG A 195 -7.82 10.33 10.89
CA ARG A 195 -6.38 10.58 11.13
C ARG A 195 -6.17 11.41 12.41
N GLU A 196 -6.98 12.45 12.65
CA GLU A 196 -6.94 13.20 13.90
C GLU A 196 -7.34 12.34 15.10
N LEU A 197 -8.35 11.49 14.96
CA LEU A 197 -8.73 10.54 16.01
C LEU A 197 -7.56 9.57 16.33
N CYS A 198 -6.87 9.04 15.33
CA CYS A 198 -5.68 8.22 15.51
C CYS A 198 -4.57 9.00 16.22
N GLN A 199 -4.36 10.27 15.90
CA GLN A 199 -3.40 11.14 16.56
C GLN A 199 -3.73 11.34 18.06
N LEU A 200 -4.99 11.61 18.39
CA LEU A 200 -5.45 11.83 19.75
C LEU A 200 -5.41 10.55 20.60
N THR A 201 -5.62 9.38 19.98
CA THR A 201 -5.68 8.08 20.67
C THR A 201 -4.36 7.32 20.59
N ASN A 202 -3.26 7.99 20.31
CA ASN A 202 -1.95 7.35 20.04
C ASN A 202 -1.48 6.43 21.19
N SER A 203 -1.82 6.72 22.45
CA SER A 203 -1.56 5.85 23.62
C SER A 203 -2.50 4.64 23.72
N ALA A 204 -3.70 4.71 23.13
CA ALA A 204 -4.67 3.62 23.08
C ALA A 204 -4.52 2.76 21.81
N ASN A 205 -3.78 3.23 20.80
CA ASN A 205 -3.62 2.60 19.50
C ASN A 205 -2.98 1.19 19.55
N ASN A 206 -2.16 0.91 20.52
CA ASN A 206 -1.56 -0.42 20.67
C ASN A 206 -2.60 -1.53 20.85
N GLN A 207 -3.75 -1.24 21.49
CA GLN A 207 -4.83 -2.23 21.65
C GLN A 207 -5.72 -2.37 20.41
N PHE A 208 -5.83 -1.31 19.57
CA PHE A 208 -6.60 -1.35 18.32
C PHE A 208 -5.81 -1.81 17.12
N THR A 209 -4.48 -1.78 17.18
CA THR A 209 -3.60 -2.14 16.06
C THR A 209 -2.95 -3.50 16.24
N GLN A 210 -2.89 -4.04 17.46
CA GLN A 210 -2.24 -5.31 17.78
C GLN A 210 -3.24 -6.35 18.31
N GLY A 211 -2.98 -7.62 18.00
CA GLY A 211 -3.72 -8.76 18.51
C GLY A 211 -4.99 -9.12 17.72
N GLU A 212 -5.79 -9.99 18.35
CA GLU A 212 -7.02 -10.49 17.74
C GLU A 212 -8.19 -9.50 17.93
N TYR A 213 -8.90 -9.23 16.82
CA TYR A 213 -10.07 -8.35 16.85
C TYR A 213 -11.31 -9.09 17.29
N GLY A 214 -11.90 -8.65 18.42
CA GLY A 214 -13.21 -9.07 18.88
C GLY A 214 -14.34 -8.55 17.97
N VAL A 215 -15.58 -8.98 18.27
CA VAL A 215 -16.78 -8.57 17.51
C VAL A 215 -16.96 -7.05 17.51
N ALA A 216 -16.76 -6.39 18.64
CA ALA A 216 -16.91 -4.94 18.78
C ALA A 216 -15.91 -4.19 17.86
N GLN A 217 -14.63 -4.58 17.85
CA GLN A 217 -13.61 -3.96 17.02
C GLN A 217 -13.90 -4.17 15.53
N LYS A 218 -14.36 -5.37 15.14
CA LYS A 218 -14.77 -5.67 13.75
C LYS A 218 -15.98 -4.83 13.32
N THR A 219 -16.95 -4.62 14.22
CA THR A 219 -18.15 -3.80 13.94
C THR A 219 -17.79 -2.32 13.79
N ILE A 220 -16.99 -1.78 14.72
CA ILE A 220 -16.48 -0.40 14.63
C ILE A 220 -15.67 -0.21 13.33
N GLY A 221 -14.79 -1.17 13.01
CA GLY A 221 -14.02 -1.16 11.77
C GLY A 221 -14.91 -1.16 10.52
N TRP A 222 -16.03 -1.91 10.53
CA TRP A 222 -17.03 -1.90 9.46
C TRP A 222 -17.73 -0.54 9.33
N PHE A 223 -18.11 0.07 10.43
CA PHE A 223 -18.75 1.39 10.44
C PHE A 223 -17.84 2.45 9.80
N PHE A 224 -16.58 2.55 10.23
CA PHE A 224 -15.64 3.48 9.62
C PHE A 224 -15.35 3.16 8.15
N PHE A 225 -15.24 1.87 7.79
CA PHE A 225 -15.09 1.48 6.39
C PHE A 225 -16.25 1.97 5.51
N ILE A 226 -17.50 1.85 5.98
CA ILE A 226 -18.69 2.36 5.27
C ILE A 226 -18.61 3.88 5.11
N LEU A 227 -18.23 4.61 6.16
CA LEU A 227 -18.05 6.06 6.09
C LEU A 227 -16.98 6.44 5.05
N PHE A 228 -15.83 5.76 5.05
CA PHE A 228 -14.77 6.05 4.08
C PHE A 228 -15.19 5.70 2.66
N ARG A 229 -15.84 4.56 2.46
CA ARG A 229 -16.20 4.03 1.14
C ARG A 229 -17.28 4.85 0.44
N PHE A 230 -18.31 5.26 1.16
CA PHE A 230 -19.53 5.82 0.58
C PHE A 230 -19.72 7.32 0.86
N PHE A 231 -19.10 7.86 1.90
CA PHE A 231 -19.31 9.23 2.33
C PHE A 231 -18.04 10.10 2.24
N SER A 232 -16.88 9.54 1.88
CA SER A 232 -15.67 10.31 1.60
C SER A 232 -15.48 10.57 0.11
N THR A 233 -14.82 11.70 -0.19
CA THR A 233 -14.41 12.02 -1.57
C THR A 233 -13.34 11.06 -2.07
N ARG A 234 -13.24 10.88 -3.39
CA ARG A 234 -12.21 10.04 -4.01
C ARG A 234 -11.20 10.82 -4.83
N ARG A 235 -11.57 11.97 -5.38
CA ARG A 235 -10.80 12.56 -6.49
C ARG A 235 -9.91 13.74 -6.12
N ARG A 236 -10.16 14.54 -5.07
CA ARG A 236 -9.44 15.82 -4.92
C ARG A 236 -9.11 16.30 -3.50
N LEU A 237 -9.85 15.96 -2.49
CA LEU A 237 -9.75 16.67 -1.20
C LEU A 237 -9.13 15.84 -0.07
N GLY A 238 -8.90 14.56 -0.30
CA GLY A 238 -8.31 13.69 0.72
C GLY A 238 -6.79 13.63 0.65
N ASP A 239 -6.20 12.96 1.61
CA ASP A 239 -4.75 12.78 1.74
C ASP A 239 -4.29 11.33 1.50
N GLN A 240 -5.21 10.43 1.09
CA GLN A 240 -4.82 9.11 0.61
C GLN A 240 -4.69 9.14 -0.90
N PHE A 241 -3.46 9.05 -1.37
CA PHE A 241 -3.20 8.87 -2.79
C PHE A 241 -3.39 7.40 -3.20
N CYS A 242 -4.01 7.19 -4.35
CA CYS A 242 -4.02 5.89 -5.04
C CYS A 242 -4.13 6.17 -6.55
N GLY A 243 -3.07 5.87 -7.29
CA GLY A 243 -2.97 6.26 -8.71
C GLY A 243 -2.52 5.13 -9.61
N LEU A 244 -3.27 4.91 -10.69
CA LEU A 244 -2.94 4.04 -11.81
C LEU A 244 -2.37 4.86 -12.97
N PHE A 245 -1.23 4.42 -13.45
CA PHE A 245 -0.51 5.03 -14.56
C PHE A 245 -0.24 4.01 -15.66
N GLU A 246 -0.19 4.47 -16.90
CA GLU A 246 0.12 3.67 -18.07
C GLU A 246 1.33 4.26 -18.80
N ARG A 247 2.24 3.39 -19.22
CA ARG A 247 3.42 3.78 -19.99
C ARG A 247 3.01 4.31 -21.36
N VAL A 248 3.59 5.44 -21.76
CA VAL A 248 3.47 6.00 -23.10
C VAL A 248 4.69 5.54 -23.90
N TYR A 249 4.48 4.91 -25.04
CA TYR A 249 5.53 4.47 -25.96
C TYR A 249 5.87 5.57 -26.95
#